data_e9a3ab23f956153b2d952515ebabfc7d
#
_entry.id   e9a3ab23f956153b2d952515ebabfc7d
#
_cell.length_a   1.000
_cell.length_b   1.000
_cell.length_c   1.000
_cell.angle_alpha   90.00
_cell.angle_beta   90.00
_cell.angle_gamma   90.00
#
_symmetry.space_group_name_H-M   'P 1'
#
loop_
_entity.id
_entity.type
_entity.pdbx_description
1 polymer ?
#
loop_
_entity_poly.entity_id
_entity_poly.type
_entity_poly.pdbx_seq_one_letter_code
_entity_poly.pdbx_strand_id
1 'polypeptide(L)'
;MVAIAGFDKGQIVAAVRRMYAEVATAPSRQFHFPTGRDACLFVGYPESWLESIPATALESFAGVGFPFRAGAIHPGDRVLDVGSGSGTDTLIAARLAGPGGRVLALDMTPEMLDKLRRNVALAGATNVEVIEGSAEAIPLPDASVDVVTTNGVLNLVPDKPRAFAEILRVLRPGGRAQIADIALSRPVGPKARTDPKLWAECVVGAMLEDDYLDLLSSTGFSGVTVLRSFDYFSGSSSSDTRRIAAVLGAKAVEIAAEKPLGDQAALGDRRQRMSPARLIRRAGQHGLAGVLASLAAVAACYGVLAVMGALAVLGIAVPIDTRAWTGLILALTVLAVLAIAWNLRVHGRLGPVLLGAAGALLVLYALLGSYDWRIESAGFAALLGAAWLDRHLFRTAVNC
;
A
#
# COMPACT_ATOMS: atom_id res chain seq x y z
N MET A 1 12.13 11.71 -4.62
CA MET A 1 12.27 10.32 -5.16
C MET A 1 13.72 9.91 -4.96
N VAL A 2 14.01 8.96 -4.07
CA VAL A 2 15.39 8.44 -3.91
C VAL A 2 15.61 7.44 -5.05
N ALA A 3 16.56 7.73 -5.94
CA ALA A 3 16.95 6.81 -7.00
C ALA A 3 17.52 5.54 -6.35
N ILE A 4 16.85 4.39 -6.55
CA ILE A 4 17.38 3.10 -6.10
C ILE A 4 18.41 2.67 -7.15
N ALA A 5 19.67 2.55 -6.75
CA ALA A 5 20.74 2.09 -7.65
C ALA A 5 20.39 0.68 -8.16
N GLY A 6 20.43 0.49 -9.49
CA GLY A 6 20.08 -0.79 -10.15
C GLY A 6 18.61 -0.96 -10.52
N PHE A 7 17.74 0.04 -10.31
CA PHE A 7 16.34 -0.01 -10.73
C PHE A 7 16.21 0.30 -12.23
N ASP A 8 15.91 -0.73 -13.03
CA ASP A 8 15.70 -0.60 -14.49
C ASP A 8 14.23 -0.87 -14.83
N LYS A 9 13.49 0.21 -15.14
CA LYS A 9 12.08 0.14 -15.52
C LYS A 9 11.84 -0.72 -16.75
N GLY A 10 12.73 -0.68 -17.73
CA GLY A 10 12.61 -1.44 -18.98
C GLY A 10 12.68 -2.95 -18.72
N GLN A 11 13.60 -3.39 -17.86
CA GLN A 11 13.72 -4.80 -17.50
C GLN A 11 12.51 -5.29 -16.72
N ILE A 12 11.94 -4.47 -15.82
CA ILE A 12 10.73 -4.81 -15.08
C ILE A 12 9.55 -4.97 -16.05
N VAL A 13 9.30 -3.99 -16.92
CA VAL A 13 8.22 -4.07 -17.93
C VAL A 13 8.38 -5.30 -18.81
N ALA A 14 9.60 -5.59 -19.27
CA ALA A 14 9.89 -6.78 -20.09
C ALA A 14 9.63 -8.08 -19.32
N ALA A 15 9.94 -8.16 -18.02
CA ALA A 15 9.67 -9.34 -17.20
C ALA A 15 8.17 -9.54 -16.98
N VAL A 16 7.42 -8.47 -16.68
CA VAL A 16 5.95 -8.50 -16.56
C VAL A 16 5.32 -8.96 -17.88
N ARG A 17 5.70 -8.36 -19.03
CA ARG A 17 5.19 -8.79 -20.34
C ARG A 17 5.44 -10.28 -20.62
N ARG A 18 6.64 -10.79 -20.36
CA ARG A 18 6.93 -12.22 -20.55
C ARG A 18 6.06 -13.12 -19.68
N MET A 19 5.88 -12.76 -18.40
CA MET A 19 5.03 -13.53 -17.48
C MET A 19 3.58 -13.60 -18.00
N TYR A 20 3.00 -12.47 -18.39
CA TYR A 20 1.62 -12.43 -18.84
C TYR A 20 1.43 -12.95 -20.27
N ALA A 21 2.46 -12.91 -21.13
CA ALA A 21 2.46 -13.65 -22.40
C ALA A 21 2.37 -15.17 -22.16
N GLU A 22 3.06 -15.71 -21.13
CA GLU A 22 2.94 -17.11 -20.73
C GLU A 22 1.54 -17.43 -20.19
N VAL A 23 0.94 -16.55 -19.37
CA VAL A 23 -0.44 -16.71 -18.88
C VAL A 23 -1.44 -16.74 -20.05
N ALA A 24 -1.21 -15.94 -21.09
CA ALA A 24 -2.07 -15.92 -22.28
C ALA A 24 -1.95 -17.20 -23.14
N THR A 25 -0.72 -17.68 -23.36
CA THR A 25 -0.40 -18.74 -24.35
C THR A 25 -0.34 -20.12 -23.74
N ALA A 26 -0.05 -20.25 -22.44
CA ALA A 26 0.05 -21.53 -21.74
C ALA A 26 -0.73 -21.49 -20.40
N PRO A 27 -2.05 -21.24 -20.40
CA PRO A 27 -2.85 -21.02 -19.20
C PRO A 27 -2.92 -22.24 -18.27
N SER A 28 -2.68 -23.45 -18.77
CA SER A 28 -2.62 -24.69 -17.98
C SER A 28 -1.33 -24.84 -17.18
N ARG A 29 -0.32 -23.98 -17.43
CA ARG A 29 0.91 -23.97 -16.66
C ARG A 29 0.63 -23.52 -15.22
N GLN A 30 1.36 -24.11 -14.27
CA GLN A 30 1.28 -23.70 -12.88
C GLN A 30 2.06 -22.38 -12.68
N PHE A 31 1.34 -21.35 -12.22
CA PHE A 31 1.90 -20.06 -11.82
C PHE A 31 1.98 -19.99 -10.29
N HIS A 32 2.79 -19.06 -9.78
CA HIS A 32 2.92 -18.83 -8.35
C HIS A 32 1.77 -17.98 -7.76
N PHE A 33 0.86 -17.51 -8.60
CA PHE A 33 -0.41 -16.88 -8.23
C PHE A 33 -1.59 -17.68 -8.80
N PRO A 34 -2.79 -17.57 -8.18
CA PRO A 34 -4.00 -18.20 -8.69
C PRO A 34 -4.36 -17.71 -10.10
N THR A 35 -4.76 -18.63 -10.97
CA THR A 35 -5.23 -18.33 -12.33
C THR A 35 -6.49 -19.12 -12.65
N GLY A 36 -7.21 -18.68 -13.67
CA GLY A 36 -8.35 -19.42 -14.19
C GLY A 36 -9.67 -19.17 -13.47
N ARG A 37 -10.68 -19.99 -13.80
CA ARG A 37 -12.04 -19.89 -13.22
C ARG A 37 -12.01 -20.01 -11.67
N ASP A 38 -11.21 -20.93 -11.15
CA ASP A 38 -11.12 -21.13 -9.69
C ASP A 38 -10.55 -19.90 -9.00
N ALA A 39 -9.63 -19.18 -9.64
CA ALA A 39 -9.14 -17.89 -9.13
C ALA A 39 -10.26 -16.84 -9.10
N CYS A 40 -11.11 -16.76 -10.14
CA CYS A 40 -12.27 -15.86 -10.10
C CYS A 40 -13.17 -16.14 -8.88
N LEU A 41 -13.51 -17.41 -8.65
CA LEU A 41 -14.34 -17.83 -7.52
C LEU A 41 -13.65 -17.51 -6.18
N PHE A 42 -12.37 -17.81 -6.07
CA PHE A 42 -11.56 -17.55 -4.87
C PHE A 42 -11.53 -16.07 -4.49
N VAL A 43 -11.37 -15.16 -5.45
CA VAL A 43 -11.35 -13.72 -5.17
C VAL A 43 -12.75 -13.13 -5.00
N GLY A 44 -13.81 -13.89 -5.27
CA GLY A 44 -15.19 -13.56 -4.92
C GLY A 44 -16.09 -13.12 -6.06
N TYR A 45 -15.78 -13.51 -7.31
CA TYR A 45 -16.74 -13.36 -8.42
C TYR A 45 -17.95 -14.27 -8.22
N PRO A 46 -19.17 -13.75 -8.38
CA PRO A 46 -20.37 -14.59 -8.39
C PRO A 46 -20.30 -15.60 -9.54
N GLU A 47 -20.59 -16.88 -9.29
CA GLU A 47 -20.51 -17.92 -10.30
C GLU A 47 -21.39 -17.62 -11.52
N SER A 48 -22.59 -17.11 -11.29
CA SER A 48 -23.53 -16.70 -12.34
C SER A 48 -22.99 -15.59 -13.26
N TRP A 49 -22.02 -14.81 -12.80
CA TRP A 49 -21.40 -13.80 -13.66
C TRP A 49 -20.39 -14.41 -14.63
N LEU A 50 -19.83 -15.56 -14.28
CA LEU A 50 -18.82 -16.27 -15.07
C LEU A 50 -19.41 -17.18 -16.15
N GLU A 51 -20.69 -17.57 -16.05
CA GLU A 51 -21.35 -18.49 -16.98
C GLU A 51 -21.39 -17.97 -18.41
N SER A 52 -21.48 -16.65 -18.60
CA SER A 52 -21.54 -16.01 -19.91
C SER A 52 -20.18 -15.52 -20.42
N ILE A 53 -19.11 -15.77 -19.66
CA ILE A 53 -17.75 -15.41 -20.07
C ILE A 53 -17.12 -16.59 -20.80
N PRO A 54 -16.50 -16.39 -21.99
CA PRO A 54 -15.82 -17.43 -22.70
C PRO A 54 -14.78 -18.14 -21.83
N ALA A 55 -14.73 -19.47 -21.89
CA ALA A 55 -13.77 -20.27 -21.12
C ALA A 55 -12.32 -19.84 -21.37
N THR A 56 -12.00 -19.43 -22.61
CA THR A 56 -10.70 -18.89 -23.00
C THR A 56 -10.36 -17.54 -22.39
N ALA A 57 -11.35 -16.76 -21.95
CA ALA A 57 -11.10 -15.57 -21.12
C ALA A 57 -10.82 -15.96 -19.68
N LEU A 58 -11.64 -16.85 -19.11
CA LEU A 58 -11.51 -17.30 -17.73
C LEU A 58 -10.20 -18.04 -17.47
N GLU A 59 -9.73 -18.90 -18.38
CA GLU A 59 -8.52 -19.73 -18.17
C GLU A 59 -7.24 -18.91 -17.93
N SER A 60 -7.17 -17.66 -18.46
CA SER A 60 -6.05 -16.74 -18.28
C SER A 60 -6.37 -15.60 -17.31
N PHE A 61 -7.44 -15.70 -16.55
CA PHE A 61 -7.69 -14.74 -15.47
C PHE A 61 -6.57 -14.83 -14.41
N ALA A 62 -6.02 -13.66 -14.04
CA ALA A 62 -4.97 -13.53 -13.05
C ALA A 62 -5.20 -12.29 -12.14
N GLY A 63 -6.46 -11.90 -11.99
CA GLY A 63 -6.85 -10.81 -11.10
C GLY A 63 -6.68 -11.18 -9.62
N VAL A 64 -6.53 -10.18 -8.79
CA VAL A 64 -6.22 -10.34 -7.35
C VAL A 64 -7.40 -10.02 -6.44
N GLY A 65 -8.53 -9.59 -7.00
CA GLY A 65 -9.75 -9.26 -6.27
C GLY A 65 -10.96 -9.14 -7.17
N PHE A 66 -12.06 -8.63 -6.62
CA PHE A 66 -13.33 -8.39 -7.31
C PHE A 66 -13.64 -6.88 -7.31
N PRO A 67 -13.09 -6.10 -8.28
CA PRO A 67 -13.23 -4.64 -8.30
C PRO A 67 -14.68 -4.17 -8.40
N PHE A 68 -15.56 -4.97 -9.00
CA PHE A 68 -17.00 -4.68 -9.16
C PHE A 68 -17.78 -4.61 -7.84
N ARG A 69 -17.18 -4.96 -6.70
CA ARG A 69 -17.75 -4.72 -5.36
C ARG A 69 -18.04 -3.24 -5.11
N ALA A 70 -17.30 -2.35 -5.77
CA ALA A 70 -17.53 -0.92 -5.70
C ALA A 70 -18.86 -0.46 -6.33
N GLY A 71 -19.46 -1.28 -7.21
CA GLY A 71 -20.68 -0.94 -7.91
C GLY A 71 -20.54 0.32 -8.78
N ALA A 72 -19.33 0.60 -9.27
CA ALA A 72 -19.02 1.87 -9.90
C ALA A 72 -19.56 2.00 -11.33
N ILE A 73 -19.86 0.91 -12.03
CA ILE A 73 -20.32 0.92 -13.42
C ILE A 73 -21.85 1.00 -13.48
N HIS A 74 -22.36 1.96 -14.23
CA HIS A 74 -23.80 2.13 -14.49
C HIS A 74 -24.09 1.93 -15.98
N PRO A 75 -25.35 1.59 -16.33
CA PRO A 75 -25.76 1.53 -17.74
C PRO A 75 -25.50 2.84 -18.47
N GLY A 76 -24.89 2.75 -19.64
CA GLY A 76 -24.51 3.90 -20.47
C GLY A 76 -23.10 4.44 -20.20
N ASP A 77 -22.40 3.97 -19.17
CA ASP A 77 -21.06 4.45 -18.85
C ASP A 77 -20.03 4.09 -19.94
N ARG A 78 -19.06 4.99 -20.10
CA ARG A 78 -17.80 4.73 -20.82
C ARG A 78 -16.75 4.28 -19.82
N VAL A 79 -16.38 3.02 -19.89
CA VAL A 79 -15.48 2.34 -18.94
C VAL A 79 -14.12 2.16 -19.57
N LEU A 80 -13.03 2.43 -18.83
CA LEU A 80 -11.69 2.00 -19.18
C LEU A 80 -11.29 0.85 -18.26
N ASP A 81 -10.93 -0.29 -18.85
CA ASP A 81 -10.36 -1.45 -18.15
C ASP A 81 -8.85 -1.44 -18.35
N VAL A 82 -8.10 -1.09 -17.29
CA VAL A 82 -6.63 -0.97 -17.32
C VAL A 82 -6.00 -2.29 -16.94
N GLY A 83 -5.22 -2.88 -17.88
CA GLY A 83 -4.68 -4.23 -17.76
C GLY A 83 -5.75 -5.28 -17.98
N SER A 84 -6.47 -5.14 -19.07
CA SER A 84 -7.65 -5.97 -19.42
C SER A 84 -7.35 -7.47 -19.59
N GLY A 85 -6.06 -7.82 -19.77
CA GLY A 85 -5.63 -9.22 -19.92
C GLY A 85 -6.42 -9.96 -21.02
N SER A 86 -6.91 -11.15 -20.69
CA SER A 86 -7.73 -11.98 -21.61
C SER A 86 -9.19 -11.54 -21.74
N GLY A 87 -9.64 -10.55 -20.93
CA GLY A 87 -10.94 -9.90 -21.08
C GLY A 87 -12.03 -10.33 -20.11
N THR A 88 -11.73 -11.04 -19.05
CA THR A 88 -12.74 -11.45 -18.05
C THR A 88 -13.45 -10.22 -17.47
N ASP A 89 -12.71 -9.27 -16.94
CA ASP A 89 -13.27 -8.03 -16.35
C ASP A 89 -13.85 -7.11 -17.40
N THR A 90 -13.21 -7.00 -18.57
CA THR A 90 -13.71 -6.28 -19.75
C THR A 90 -15.13 -6.71 -20.13
N LEU A 91 -15.38 -8.03 -20.27
CA LEU A 91 -16.67 -8.56 -20.67
C LEU A 91 -17.74 -8.39 -19.59
N ILE A 92 -17.38 -8.48 -18.32
CA ILE A 92 -18.25 -8.16 -17.20
C ILE A 92 -18.61 -6.67 -17.24
N ALA A 93 -17.64 -5.79 -17.40
CA ALA A 93 -17.85 -4.35 -17.52
C ALA A 93 -18.75 -4.01 -18.71
N ALA A 94 -18.57 -4.68 -19.85
CA ALA A 94 -19.38 -4.49 -21.04
C ALA A 94 -20.86 -4.82 -20.81
N ARG A 95 -21.15 -5.88 -20.03
CA ARG A 95 -22.52 -6.23 -19.62
C ARG A 95 -23.12 -5.19 -18.68
N LEU A 96 -22.35 -4.74 -17.69
CA LEU A 96 -22.81 -3.75 -16.70
C LEU A 96 -23.08 -2.39 -17.36
N ALA A 97 -22.22 -1.96 -18.27
CA ALA A 97 -22.39 -0.73 -19.05
C ALA A 97 -23.57 -0.84 -20.04
N GLY A 98 -23.92 -2.05 -20.45
CA GLY A 98 -25.04 -2.30 -21.37
C GLY A 98 -24.78 -1.79 -22.79
N PRO A 99 -25.77 -1.93 -23.69
CA PRO A 99 -25.61 -1.59 -25.12
C PRO A 99 -25.42 -0.09 -25.38
N GLY A 100 -25.85 0.77 -24.46
CA GLY A 100 -25.63 2.22 -24.55
C GLY A 100 -24.27 2.67 -24.02
N GLY A 101 -23.54 1.80 -23.32
CA GLY A 101 -22.20 2.06 -22.79
C GLY A 101 -21.10 1.59 -23.72
N ARG A 102 -19.85 1.86 -23.35
CA ARG A 102 -18.66 1.43 -24.11
C ARG A 102 -17.54 1.05 -23.16
N VAL A 103 -16.84 -0.03 -23.46
CA VAL A 103 -15.65 -0.44 -22.70
C VAL A 103 -14.42 -0.31 -23.59
N LEU A 104 -13.42 0.39 -23.07
CA LEU A 104 -12.10 0.56 -23.64
C LEU A 104 -11.16 -0.38 -22.87
N ALA A 105 -10.69 -1.43 -23.50
CA ALA A 105 -9.89 -2.48 -22.89
C ALA A 105 -8.41 -2.27 -23.20
N LEU A 106 -7.63 -1.82 -22.22
CA LEU A 106 -6.22 -1.46 -22.37
C LEU A 106 -5.32 -2.54 -21.80
N ASP A 107 -4.39 -3.05 -22.61
CA ASP A 107 -3.29 -3.91 -22.15
C ASP A 107 -2.01 -3.60 -22.92
N MET A 108 -0.85 -3.96 -22.34
CA MET A 108 0.45 -3.75 -22.95
C MET A 108 1.03 -5.04 -23.59
N THR A 109 0.40 -6.19 -23.35
CA THR A 109 0.90 -7.51 -23.73
C THR A 109 0.21 -7.99 -25.02
N PRO A 110 0.92 -8.11 -26.16
CA PRO A 110 0.31 -8.48 -27.44
C PRO A 110 -0.48 -9.79 -27.38
N GLU A 111 0.04 -10.81 -26.69
CA GLU A 111 -0.60 -12.12 -26.57
C GLU A 111 -1.92 -12.04 -25.79
N MET A 112 -1.99 -11.18 -24.78
CA MET A 112 -3.24 -10.90 -24.06
C MET A 112 -4.23 -10.17 -24.95
N LEU A 113 -3.79 -9.15 -25.70
CA LEU A 113 -4.64 -8.39 -26.62
C LEU A 113 -5.23 -9.29 -27.72
N ASP A 114 -4.44 -10.22 -28.27
CA ASP A 114 -4.92 -11.16 -29.28
C ASP A 114 -5.95 -12.14 -28.70
N LYS A 115 -5.74 -12.59 -27.47
CA LYS A 115 -6.70 -13.44 -26.76
C LYS A 115 -7.98 -12.66 -26.43
N LEU A 116 -7.85 -11.42 -25.95
CA LEU A 116 -8.96 -10.52 -25.69
C LEU A 116 -9.84 -10.28 -26.93
N ARG A 117 -9.23 -9.96 -28.09
CA ARG A 117 -9.97 -9.75 -29.35
C ARG A 117 -10.82 -10.98 -29.72
N ARG A 118 -10.23 -12.18 -29.59
CA ARG A 118 -10.97 -13.43 -29.81
C ARG A 118 -12.12 -13.62 -28.83
N ASN A 119 -11.89 -13.34 -27.54
CA ASN A 119 -12.91 -13.48 -26.51
C ASN A 119 -14.04 -12.46 -26.64
N VAL A 120 -13.74 -11.22 -27.02
CA VAL A 120 -14.75 -10.20 -27.36
C VAL A 120 -15.64 -10.67 -28.52
N ALA A 121 -15.04 -11.22 -29.58
CA ALA A 121 -15.79 -11.77 -30.71
C ALA A 121 -16.64 -13.00 -30.31
N LEU A 122 -16.09 -13.92 -29.51
CA LEU A 122 -16.82 -15.11 -29.01
C LEU A 122 -18.03 -14.71 -28.13
N ALA A 123 -17.86 -13.66 -27.31
CA ALA A 123 -18.92 -13.15 -26.45
C ALA A 123 -19.95 -12.29 -27.20
N GLY A 124 -19.71 -11.95 -28.47
CA GLY A 124 -20.55 -11.03 -29.23
C GLY A 124 -20.62 -9.61 -28.63
N ALA A 125 -19.60 -9.19 -27.90
CA ALA A 125 -19.56 -7.92 -27.19
C ALA A 125 -19.24 -6.76 -28.15
N THR A 126 -20.27 -6.16 -28.74
CA THR A 126 -20.13 -5.08 -29.75
C THR A 126 -19.76 -3.72 -29.19
N ASN A 127 -19.83 -3.55 -27.87
CA ASN A 127 -19.52 -2.31 -27.14
C ASN A 127 -18.12 -2.30 -26.51
N VAL A 128 -17.21 -3.20 -26.95
CA VAL A 128 -15.82 -3.28 -26.49
C VAL A 128 -14.85 -2.83 -27.59
N GLU A 129 -13.93 -1.96 -27.23
CA GLU A 129 -12.80 -1.53 -28.06
C GLU A 129 -11.48 -1.95 -27.38
N VAL A 130 -10.63 -2.67 -28.11
CA VAL A 130 -9.33 -3.16 -27.62
C VAL A 130 -8.22 -2.18 -28.00
N ILE A 131 -7.47 -1.73 -26.99
CA ILE A 131 -6.44 -0.70 -27.12
C ILE A 131 -5.11 -1.25 -26.61
N GLU A 132 -4.05 -1.13 -27.39
CA GLU A 132 -2.69 -1.39 -26.93
C GLU A 132 -2.13 -0.15 -26.24
N GLY A 133 -1.59 -0.30 -25.02
CA GLY A 133 -0.99 0.79 -24.28
C GLY A 133 -0.58 0.43 -22.86
N SER A 134 0.01 1.40 -22.19
CA SER A 134 0.50 1.28 -20.81
C SER A 134 -0.34 2.12 -19.86
N ALA A 135 -0.50 1.64 -18.62
CA ALA A 135 -1.09 2.42 -17.53
C ALA A 135 -0.33 3.72 -17.23
N GLU A 136 0.98 3.79 -17.57
CA GLU A 136 1.81 5.00 -17.41
C GLU A 136 1.64 6.02 -18.55
N ALA A 137 0.95 5.66 -19.65
CA ALA A 137 0.70 6.51 -20.80
C ALA A 137 -0.58 6.02 -21.51
N ILE A 138 -1.73 6.34 -20.94
CA ILE A 138 -3.04 5.92 -21.46
C ILE A 138 -3.36 6.73 -22.74
N PRO A 139 -3.54 6.07 -23.91
CA PRO A 139 -3.76 6.74 -25.17
C PRO A 139 -5.20 7.24 -25.34
N LEU A 140 -5.72 7.94 -24.34
CA LEU A 140 -7.06 8.51 -24.33
C LEU A 140 -6.98 10.00 -23.96
N PRO A 141 -7.94 10.82 -24.44
CA PRO A 141 -8.05 12.22 -24.04
C PRO A 141 -8.35 12.37 -22.55
N ASP A 142 -8.07 13.57 -22.02
CA ASP A 142 -8.49 13.98 -20.68
C ASP A 142 -10.00 13.91 -20.55
N ALA A 143 -10.48 13.55 -19.35
CA ALA A 143 -11.90 13.54 -19.00
C ALA A 143 -12.78 12.77 -20.00
N SER A 144 -12.29 11.64 -20.52
CA SER A 144 -12.94 10.87 -21.60
C SER A 144 -13.69 9.63 -21.15
N VAL A 145 -13.58 9.23 -19.86
CA VAL A 145 -14.25 8.04 -19.33
C VAL A 145 -14.99 8.33 -18.02
N ASP A 146 -16.05 7.59 -17.78
CA ASP A 146 -16.89 7.68 -16.58
C ASP A 146 -16.34 6.84 -15.44
N VAL A 147 -15.80 5.67 -15.79
CA VAL A 147 -15.29 4.70 -14.84
C VAL A 147 -13.94 4.15 -15.31
N VAL A 148 -13.03 3.96 -14.36
CA VAL A 148 -11.84 3.14 -14.56
C VAL A 148 -11.94 1.91 -13.67
N THR A 149 -11.74 0.71 -14.25
CA THR A 149 -11.54 -0.54 -13.52
C THR A 149 -10.13 -1.06 -13.73
N THR A 150 -9.55 -1.71 -12.72
CA THR A 150 -8.25 -2.34 -12.81
C THR A 150 -8.11 -3.44 -11.76
N ASN A 151 -7.41 -4.54 -12.11
CA ASN A 151 -7.32 -5.72 -11.27
C ASN A 151 -5.94 -6.39 -11.36
N GLY A 152 -5.11 -6.23 -10.32
CA GLY A 152 -3.77 -6.83 -10.24
C GLY A 152 -2.74 -6.20 -11.18
N VAL A 153 -2.86 -4.90 -11.46
CA VAL A 153 -2.03 -4.20 -12.44
C VAL A 153 -1.09 -3.19 -11.80
N LEU A 154 -1.63 -2.34 -10.91
CA LEU A 154 -0.88 -1.18 -10.41
C LEU A 154 0.29 -1.58 -9.50
N ASN A 155 0.19 -2.73 -8.82
CA ASN A 155 1.32 -3.32 -8.09
C ASN A 155 2.51 -3.65 -9.02
N LEU A 156 2.27 -3.96 -10.30
CA LEU A 156 3.27 -4.31 -11.29
C LEU A 156 3.88 -3.11 -12.02
N VAL A 157 3.20 -1.97 -12.02
CA VAL A 157 3.66 -0.75 -12.70
C VAL A 157 4.88 -0.16 -12.00
N PRO A 158 6.00 0.12 -12.71
CA PRO A 158 7.19 0.74 -12.12
C PRO A 158 6.98 2.17 -11.64
N ASP A 159 6.25 3.00 -12.40
CA ASP A 159 5.96 4.41 -12.08
C ASP A 159 4.49 4.57 -11.66
N LYS A 160 4.19 4.10 -10.45
CA LYS A 160 2.83 4.16 -9.91
C LYS A 160 2.27 5.59 -9.82
N PRO A 161 3.05 6.62 -9.39
CA PRO A 161 2.54 8.00 -9.41
C PRO A 161 2.06 8.43 -10.78
N ARG A 162 2.79 8.05 -11.84
CA ARG A 162 2.40 8.37 -13.21
C ARG A 162 1.13 7.61 -13.63
N ALA A 163 1.03 6.32 -13.31
CA ALA A 163 -0.16 5.54 -13.62
C ALA A 163 -1.43 6.09 -12.92
N PHE A 164 -1.33 6.45 -11.64
CA PHE A 164 -2.44 7.07 -10.93
C PHE A 164 -2.81 8.44 -11.53
N ALA A 165 -1.82 9.24 -11.92
CA ALA A 165 -2.07 10.53 -12.58
C ALA A 165 -2.77 10.35 -13.94
N GLU A 166 -2.39 9.35 -14.73
CA GLU A 166 -3.04 9.01 -16.00
C GLU A 166 -4.48 8.53 -15.80
N ILE A 167 -4.73 7.66 -14.81
CA ILE A 167 -6.09 7.22 -14.45
C ILE A 167 -6.96 8.44 -14.06
N LEU A 168 -6.42 9.31 -13.20
CA LEU A 168 -7.14 10.53 -12.81
C LEU A 168 -7.37 11.47 -14.00
N ARG A 169 -6.39 11.60 -14.90
CA ARG A 169 -6.47 12.45 -16.09
C ARG A 169 -7.63 12.04 -16.99
N VAL A 170 -7.71 10.75 -17.32
CA VAL A 170 -8.73 10.24 -18.26
C VAL A 170 -10.13 10.18 -17.66
N LEU A 171 -10.27 10.09 -16.33
CA LEU A 171 -11.57 10.20 -15.68
C LEU A 171 -12.16 11.60 -15.84
N ARG A 172 -13.44 11.69 -16.16
CA ARG A 172 -14.19 12.96 -16.11
C ARG A 172 -14.34 13.44 -14.65
N PRO A 173 -14.60 14.73 -14.40
CA PRO A 173 -15.03 15.19 -13.06
C PRO A 173 -16.24 14.38 -12.58
N GLY A 174 -16.22 13.90 -11.34
CA GLY A 174 -17.22 12.97 -10.79
C GLY A 174 -17.07 11.53 -11.30
N GLY A 175 -16.04 11.22 -12.11
CA GLY A 175 -15.75 9.86 -12.56
C GLY A 175 -15.24 8.97 -11.42
N ARG A 176 -15.45 7.67 -11.54
CA ARG A 176 -15.27 6.68 -10.49
C ARG A 176 -14.16 5.71 -10.85
N ALA A 177 -13.38 5.28 -9.83
CA ALA A 177 -12.38 4.23 -9.97
C ALA A 177 -12.72 3.05 -9.07
N GLN A 178 -12.65 1.84 -9.60
CA GLN A 178 -12.75 0.59 -8.86
C GLN A 178 -11.50 -0.23 -9.09
N ILE A 179 -10.80 -0.55 -8.03
CA ILE A 179 -9.43 -1.10 -8.06
C ILE A 179 -9.39 -2.34 -7.19
N ALA A 180 -8.82 -3.42 -7.71
CA ALA A 180 -8.36 -4.54 -6.92
C ALA A 180 -6.85 -4.68 -7.10
N ASP A 181 -6.07 -4.68 -6.02
CA ASP A 181 -4.61 -4.71 -6.11
C ASP A 181 -3.98 -5.36 -4.89
N ILE A 182 -2.66 -5.60 -4.94
CA ILE A 182 -1.88 -6.10 -3.81
C ILE A 182 -1.29 -4.93 -3.02
N ALA A 183 -1.49 -4.97 -1.71
CA ALA A 183 -0.87 -4.05 -0.76
C ALA A 183 -0.08 -4.82 0.31
N LEU A 184 0.90 -4.16 0.90
CA LEU A 184 1.80 -4.73 1.90
C LEU A 184 1.58 -4.06 3.26
N SER A 185 1.83 -4.82 4.34
CA SER A 185 1.88 -4.28 5.70
C SER A 185 3.32 -3.96 6.15
N ARG A 186 4.33 -4.49 5.46
CA ARG A 186 5.75 -4.30 5.77
C ARG A 186 6.54 -3.95 4.51
N PRO A 187 7.59 -3.12 4.61
CA PRO A 187 8.36 -2.70 3.45
C PRO A 187 9.19 -3.85 2.87
N VAL A 188 9.34 -3.84 1.56
CA VAL A 188 10.24 -4.74 0.82
C VAL A 188 11.67 -4.21 0.90
N GLY A 189 12.64 -5.11 1.12
CA GLY A 189 14.05 -4.77 1.15
C GLY A 189 14.56 -4.22 -0.20
N PRO A 190 15.57 -3.32 -0.20
CA PRO A 190 16.07 -2.66 -1.41
C PRO A 190 16.53 -3.63 -2.51
N LYS A 191 17.19 -4.73 -2.15
CA LYS A 191 17.67 -5.74 -3.11
C LYS A 191 16.55 -6.45 -3.85
N ALA A 192 15.48 -6.83 -3.14
CA ALA A 192 14.34 -7.49 -3.76
C ALA A 192 13.59 -6.54 -4.72
N ARG A 193 13.53 -5.24 -4.40
CA ARG A 193 12.89 -4.23 -5.25
C ARG A 193 13.56 -4.01 -6.60
N THR A 194 14.81 -4.41 -6.77
CA THR A 194 15.54 -4.27 -8.05
C THR A 194 15.53 -5.55 -8.89
N ASP A 195 14.93 -6.64 -8.39
CA ASP A 195 14.84 -7.91 -9.10
C ASP A 195 13.57 -7.96 -9.99
N PRO A 196 13.72 -7.94 -11.33
CA PRO A 196 12.57 -7.93 -12.24
C PRO A 196 11.71 -9.20 -12.17
N LYS A 197 12.33 -10.35 -11.82
CA LYS A 197 11.60 -11.62 -11.69
C LYS A 197 10.70 -11.59 -10.46
N LEU A 198 11.23 -11.20 -9.31
CA LEU A 198 10.44 -11.06 -8.08
C LEU A 198 9.35 -9.99 -8.21
N TRP A 199 9.59 -8.97 -9.06
CA TRP A 199 8.59 -7.94 -9.34
C TRP A 199 7.38 -8.54 -10.08
N ALA A 200 7.60 -9.33 -11.12
CA ALA A 200 6.54 -10.00 -11.87
C ALA A 200 5.73 -11.01 -11.02
N GLU A 201 6.26 -11.43 -9.87
CA GLU A 201 5.59 -12.28 -8.89
C GLU A 201 4.55 -11.56 -8.01
N CYS A 202 4.16 -10.34 -8.34
CA CYS A 202 3.09 -9.52 -7.75
C CYS A 202 3.33 -9.04 -6.30
N VAL A 203 4.36 -9.50 -5.58
CA VAL A 203 4.59 -9.14 -4.17
C VAL A 203 5.54 -7.95 -4.06
N VAL A 204 6.69 -8.02 -4.73
CA VAL A 204 7.80 -7.06 -4.54
C VAL A 204 7.50 -5.69 -5.13
N GLY A 205 6.72 -5.65 -6.20
CA GLY A 205 6.23 -4.41 -6.82
C GLY A 205 5.13 -3.71 -6.03
N ALA A 206 4.50 -4.37 -5.05
CA ALA A 206 3.42 -3.79 -4.27
C ALA A 206 3.90 -2.70 -3.31
N MET A 207 3.01 -1.77 -2.97
CA MET A 207 3.24 -0.69 -2.01
C MET A 207 2.74 -1.06 -0.62
N LEU A 208 3.24 -0.36 0.39
CA LEU A 208 2.58 -0.34 1.70
C LEU A 208 1.15 0.20 1.53
N GLU A 209 0.18 -0.39 2.23
CA GLU A 209 -1.23 0.00 2.11
C GLU A 209 -1.45 1.49 2.38
N ASP A 210 -0.83 2.03 3.44
CA ASP A 210 -0.95 3.44 3.75
C ASP A 210 -0.34 4.33 2.66
N ASP A 211 0.82 3.94 2.09
CA ASP A 211 1.46 4.67 0.99
C ASP A 211 0.61 4.61 -0.30
N TYR A 212 -0.08 3.49 -0.53
CA TYR A 212 -1.00 3.33 -1.66
C TYR A 212 -2.20 4.27 -1.55
N LEU A 213 -2.86 4.30 -0.38
CA LEU A 213 -4.01 5.17 -0.13
C LEU A 213 -3.60 6.66 -0.11
N ASP A 214 -2.42 6.96 0.44
CA ASP A 214 -1.86 8.32 0.41
C ASP A 214 -1.52 8.76 -1.02
N LEU A 215 -1.03 7.85 -1.88
CA LEU A 215 -0.75 8.16 -3.28
C LEU A 215 -2.04 8.45 -4.05
N LEU A 216 -3.10 7.66 -3.88
CA LEU A 216 -4.42 7.95 -4.46
C LEU A 216 -4.90 9.34 -4.05
N SER A 217 -4.88 9.62 -2.73
CA SER A 217 -5.36 10.90 -2.19
C SER A 217 -4.50 12.08 -2.67
N SER A 218 -3.18 11.93 -2.69
CA SER A 218 -2.24 12.99 -3.12
C SER A 218 -2.22 13.21 -4.63
N THR A 219 -2.62 12.22 -5.42
CA THR A 219 -2.84 12.37 -6.86
C THR A 219 -4.07 13.23 -7.16
N GLY A 220 -5.05 13.28 -6.22
CA GLY A 220 -6.25 14.09 -6.36
C GLY A 220 -7.56 13.30 -6.32
N PHE A 221 -7.52 12.00 -6.03
CA PHE A 221 -8.73 11.22 -5.78
C PHE A 221 -9.38 11.60 -4.45
N SER A 222 -10.70 11.58 -4.40
CA SER A 222 -11.55 11.74 -3.22
C SER A 222 -12.32 10.44 -2.94
N GLY A 223 -12.96 10.35 -1.77
CA GLY A 223 -13.79 9.19 -1.41
C GLY A 223 -13.03 7.86 -1.37
N VAL A 224 -11.70 7.87 -1.23
CA VAL A 224 -10.87 6.67 -1.23
C VAL A 224 -11.27 5.77 -0.06
N THR A 225 -11.82 4.60 -0.37
CA THR A 225 -12.37 3.65 0.60
C THR A 225 -11.91 2.24 0.28
N VAL A 226 -11.35 1.55 1.28
CA VAL A 226 -11.06 0.11 1.20
C VAL A 226 -12.34 -0.64 1.51
N LEU A 227 -12.89 -1.33 0.52
CA LEU A 227 -14.14 -2.09 0.62
C LEU A 227 -13.92 -3.49 1.20
N ARG A 228 -12.79 -4.11 0.85
CA ARG A 228 -12.38 -5.44 1.32
C ARG A 228 -10.87 -5.55 1.35
N SER A 229 -10.37 -6.35 2.31
CA SER A 229 -8.97 -6.77 2.38
C SER A 229 -8.92 -8.23 2.81
N PHE A 230 -8.12 -9.08 2.12
CA PHE A 230 -8.05 -10.51 2.41
C PHE A 230 -6.70 -11.10 2.02
N ASP A 231 -6.38 -12.28 2.56
CA ASP A 231 -5.18 -13.04 2.22
C ASP A 231 -5.32 -13.71 0.85
N TYR A 232 -4.86 -13.00 -0.20
CA TYR A 232 -4.85 -13.51 -1.57
C TYR A 232 -3.87 -14.67 -1.75
N PHE A 233 -2.73 -14.62 -1.06
CA PHE A 233 -1.65 -15.57 -1.28
C PHE A 233 -1.91 -16.94 -0.63
N SER A 234 -2.92 -17.06 0.22
CA SER A 234 -3.39 -18.37 0.70
C SER A 234 -3.85 -19.28 -0.46
N GLY A 235 -4.30 -18.70 -1.58
CA GLY A 235 -4.63 -19.42 -2.81
C GLY A 235 -3.44 -19.79 -3.69
N SER A 236 -2.22 -19.35 -3.39
CA SER A 236 -1.02 -19.71 -4.16
C SER A 236 -0.62 -21.17 -3.93
N SER A 237 -0.28 -21.88 -5.00
CA SER A 237 0.27 -23.25 -4.94
C SER A 237 1.72 -23.26 -4.42
N SER A 238 2.48 -22.16 -4.55
CA SER A 238 3.86 -22.01 -4.12
C SER A 238 3.98 -21.75 -2.63
N SER A 239 4.62 -22.67 -1.89
CA SER A 239 4.91 -22.50 -0.46
C SER A 239 5.84 -21.31 -0.18
N ASP A 240 6.79 -21.05 -1.07
CA ASP A 240 7.72 -19.93 -0.95
C ASP A 240 7.00 -18.60 -1.13
N THR A 241 6.11 -18.49 -2.12
CA THR A 241 5.27 -17.30 -2.33
C THR A 241 4.39 -17.02 -1.11
N ARG A 242 3.71 -18.05 -0.56
CA ARG A 242 2.91 -17.91 0.67
C ARG A 242 3.75 -17.43 1.86
N ARG A 243 4.95 -17.98 2.03
CA ARG A 243 5.87 -17.59 3.12
C ARG A 243 6.33 -16.14 2.99
N ILE A 244 6.76 -15.72 1.79
CA ILE A 244 7.19 -14.35 1.52
C ILE A 244 6.04 -13.38 1.72
N ALA A 245 4.86 -13.70 1.20
CA ALA A 245 3.65 -12.89 1.36
C ALA A 245 3.28 -12.71 2.84
N ALA A 246 3.33 -13.78 3.65
CA ALA A 246 3.07 -13.72 5.08
C ALA A 246 4.11 -12.85 5.83
N VAL A 247 5.40 -12.94 5.47
CA VAL A 247 6.46 -12.10 6.07
C VAL A 247 6.23 -10.62 5.77
N LEU A 248 5.82 -10.27 4.55
CA LEU A 248 5.56 -8.90 4.12
C LEU A 248 4.15 -8.42 4.51
N GLY A 249 3.30 -9.32 4.97
CA GLY A 249 1.88 -9.04 5.22
C GLY A 249 1.17 -8.61 3.94
N ALA A 250 1.49 -9.28 2.83
CA ALA A 250 0.89 -9.03 1.53
C ALA A 250 -0.56 -9.52 1.50
N LYS A 251 -1.45 -8.70 0.99
CA LYS A 251 -2.89 -8.94 0.92
C LYS A 251 -3.50 -8.28 -0.30
N ALA A 252 -4.61 -8.80 -0.77
CA ALA A 252 -5.43 -8.09 -1.74
C ALA A 252 -6.26 -7.00 -1.04
N VAL A 253 -6.44 -5.88 -1.74
CA VAL A 253 -7.30 -4.77 -1.33
C VAL A 253 -8.23 -4.41 -2.48
N GLU A 254 -9.52 -4.22 -2.18
CA GLU A 254 -10.53 -3.74 -3.12
C GLU A 254 -10.87 -2.30 -2.72
N ILE A 255 -10.68 -1.34 -3.63
CA ILE A 255 -10.73 0.09 -3.34
C ILE A 255 -11.71 0.76 -4.30
N ALA A 256 -12.56 1.64 -3.74
CA ALA A 256 -13.34 2.63 -4.49
C ALA A 256 -12.71 4.00 -4.30
N ALA A 257 -12.71 4.81 -5.38
CA ALA A 257 -12.26 6.20 -5.35
C ALA A 257 -12.99 7.01 -6.43
N GLU A 258 -12.98 8.34 -6.32
CA GLU A 258 -13.66 9.24 -7.25
C GLU A 258 -12.74 10.41 -7.64
N LYS A 259 -12.90 10.89 -8.88
CA LYS A 259 -12.34 12.19 -9.27
C LYS A 259 -13.31 13.29 -8.81
N PRO A 260 -12.85 14.28 -8.00
CA PRO A 260 -13.71 15.34 -7.50
C PRO A 260 -14.41 16.12 -8.62
N LEU A 261 -15.62 16.63 -8.32
CA LEU A 261 -16.29 17.62 -9.14
C LEU A 261 -15.62 18.98 -8.93
N GLY A 262 -14.91 19.52 -9.93
CA GLY A 262 -14.41 20.90 -9.97
C GLY A 262 -13.76 21.41 -8.67
N ASP A 263 -14.25 22.51 -8.11
CA ASP A 263 -13.66 23.25 -6.99
C ASP A 263 -13.49 22.50 -5.65
N GLN A 264 -14.03 21.31 -5.51
CA GLN A 264 -13.86 20.51 -4.26
C GLN A 264 -12.44 19.94 -4.12
N ALA A 265 -11.64 19.89 -5.16
CA ALA A 265 -10.24 19.42 -5.11
C ALA A 265 -9.37 20.29 -4.18
N ALA A 266 -9.67 21.58 -4.07
CA ALA A 266 -8.88 22.53 -3.26
C ALA A 266 -9.15 22.45 -1.74
N LEU A 267 -10.30 21.96 -1.31
CA LEU A 267 -10.74 21.92 0.09
C LEU A 267 -10.44 20.60 0.80
N GLY A 268 -10.40 19.47 0.07
CA GLY A 268 -10.10 18.14 0.62
C GLY A 268 -8.65 17.94 1.02
N ASP A 269 -7.72 18.59 0.33
CA ASP A 269 -6.27 18.37 0.46
C ASP A 269 -5.69 18.85 1.80
N ARG A 270 -6.23 19.90 2.42
CA ARG A 270 -5.70 20.46 3.68
C ARG A 270 -6.06 19.67 4.94
N ARG A 271 -7.19 18.95 4.97
CA ARG A 271 -7.64 18.22 6.17
C ARG A 271 -7.05 16.81 6.31
N GLN A 272 -6.65 16.18 5.20
CA GLN A 272 -6.09 14.80 5.23
C GLN A 272 -4.58 14.74 5.48
N ARG A 273 -3.82 15.81 5.23
CA ARG A 273 -2.34 15.78 5.24
C ARG A 273 -1.70 15.58 6.62
N MET A 274 -2.38 15.79 7.73
CA MET A 274 -1.76 15.76 9.06
C MET A 274 -2.65 15.17 10.17
N SER A 275 -3.05 13.91 10.03
CA SER A 275 -3.64 13.21 11.17
C SER A 275 -2.51 12.63 12.04
N PRO A 276 -2.47 12.95 13.36
CA PRO A 276 -1.48 12.38 14.29
C PRO A 276 -1.44 10.85 14.29
N ALA A 277 -2.59 10.20 14.08
CA ALA A 277 -2.71 8.76 13.99
C ALA A 277 -1.94 8.16 12.80
N ARG A 278 -1.88 8.84 11.64
CA ARG A 278 -1.10 8.41 10.48
C ARG A 278 0.40 8.53 10.71
N LEU A 279 0.85 9.58 11.38
CA LEU A 279 2.27 9.76 11.76
C LEU A 279 2.74 8.65 12.71
N ILE A 280 1.93 8.31 13.70
CA ILE A 280 2.23 7.23 14.66
C ILE A 280 2.27 5.88 13.95
N ARG A 281 1.32 5.61 13.03
CA ARG A 281 1.26 4.36 12.26
C ARG A 281 2.46 4.22 11.31
N ARG A 282 2.84 5.30 10.59
CA ARG A 282 4.07 5.33 9.76
C ARG A 282 5.33 5.10 10.58
N ALA A 283 5.42 5.70 11.76
CA ALA A 283 6.55 5.48 12.66
C ALA A 283 6.68 4.01 13.08
N GLY A 284 5.56 3.32 13.33
CA GLY A 284 5.53 1.88 13.62
C GLY A 284 6.01 1.01 12.46
N GLN A 285 5.56 1.31 11.24
CA GLN A 285 5.92 0.55 10.03
C GLN A 285 7.42 0.63 9.66
N HIS A 286 8.10 1.71 10.06
CA HIS A 286 9.54 1.92 9.81
C HIS A 286 10.43 1.63 11.03
N GLY A 287 9.89 1.05 12.10
CA GLY A 287 10.62 0.81 13.35
C GLY A 287 11.05 2.10 14.06
N LEU A 288 10.37 3.22 13.80
CA LEU A 288 10.69 4.53 14.34
C LEU A 288 9.96 4.84 15.65
N ALA A 289 8.92 4.09 16.00
CA ALA A 289 8.07 4.39 17.15
C ALA A 289 8.86 4.47 18.47
N GLY A 290 9.78 3.53 18.70
CA GLY A 290 10.65 3.55 19.87
C GLY A 290 11.58 4.78 19.92
N VAL A 291 12.16 5.15 18.77
CA VAL A 291 13.03 6.33 18.65
C VAL A 291 12.27 7.61 18.95
N LEU A 292 11.09 7.78 18.35
CA LEU A 292 10.25 8.98 18.56
C LEU A 292 9.75 9.08 19.99
N ALA A 293 9.32 7.98 20.61
CA ALA A 293 8.89 7.97 22.00
C ALA A 293 10.04 8.28 22.96
N SER A 294 11.25 7.75 22.71
CA SER A 294 12.45 8.05 23.51
C SER A 294 12.87 9.52 23.39
N LEU A 295 12.85 10.08 22.17
CA LEU A 295 13.11 11.51 21.94
C LEU A 295 12.06 12.41 22.59
N ALA A 296 10.79 12.02 22.56
CA ALA A 296 9.73 12.76 23.23
C ALA A 296 9.92 12.77 24.76
N ALA A 297 10.34 11.65 25.35
CA ALA A 297 10.64 11.59 26.79
C ALA A 297 11.80 12.51 27.18
N VAL A 298 12.88 12.51 26.39
CA VAL A 298 14.02 13.43 26.60
C VAL A 298 13.60 14.89 26.43
N ALA A 299 12.85 15.21 25.38
CA ALA A 299 12.37 16.57 25.13
C ALA A 299 11.39 17.05 26.22
N ALA A 300 10.55 16.17 26.75
CA ALA A 300 9.69 16.49 27.88
C ALA A 300 10.51 16.81 29.13
N CYS A 301 11.57 16.09 29.43
CA CYS A 301 12.42 16.32 30.58
C CYS A 301 13.26 17.61 30.44
N TYR A 302 14.12 17.65 29.43
CA TYR A 302 15.11 18.72 29.30
C TYR A 302 14.60 19.95 28.57
N GLY A 303 13.63 19.79 27.63
CA GLY A 303 13.06 20.92 26.90
C GLY A 303 12.29 21.89 27.79
N VAL A 304 11.56 21.37 28.77
CA VAL A 304 10.86 22.22 29.73
C VAL A 304 11.84 22.93 30.69
N LEU A 305 12.88 22.22 31.13
CA LEU A 305 13.92 22.87 31.95
C LEU A 305 14.59 24.02 31.22
N ALA A 306 14.86 23.86 29.91
CA ALA A 306 15.43 24.92 29.09
C ALA A 306 14.47 26.12 28.92
N VAL A 307 13.19 25.88 28.69
CA VAL A 307 12.17 26.92 28.57
C VAL A 307 12.00 27.64 29.90
N MET A 308 11.97 26.90 31.00
CA MET A 308 11.86 27.50 32.36
C MET A 308 13.07 28.36 32.70
N GLY A 309 14.29 27.89 32.36
CA GLY A 309 15.51 28.67 32.52
C GLY A 309 15.47 29.98 31.72
N ALA A 310 14.99 29.93 30.48
CA ALA A 310 14.83 31.12 29.63
C ALA A 310 13.77 32.09 30.20
N LEU A 311 12.64 31.61 30.72
CA LEU A 311 11.59 32.41 31.32
C LEU A 311 12.06 33.01 32.66
N ALA A 312 12.81 32.28 33.46
CA ALA A 312 13.39 32.78 34.72
C ALA A 312 14.37 33.94 34.48
N VAL A 313 15.17 33.88 33.41
CA VAL A 313 16.05 35.00 32.99
C VAL A 313 15.23 36.26 32.64
N LEU A 314 14.01 36.08 32.11
CA LEU A 314 13.07 37.15 31.80
C LEU A 314 12.21 37.58 33.00
N GLY A 315 12.45 37.03 34.20
CA GLY A 315 11.70 37.35 35.42
C GLY A 315 10.30 36.74 35.47
N ILE A 316 9.98 35.78 34.61
CA ILE A 316 8.67 35.13 34.53
C ILE A 316 8.73 33.81 35.32
N ALA A 317 8.03 33.71 36.46
CA ALA A 317 7.87 32.45 37.19
C ALA A 317 6.59 31.75 36.78
N VAL A 318 6.73 30.53 36.20
CA VAL A 318 5.60 29.69 35.83
C VAL A 318 5.48 28.54 36.84
N PRO A 319 4.37 28.42 37.59
CA PRO A 319 4.17 27.29 38.49
C PRO A 319 3.96 25.99 37.68
N ILE A 320 4.79 25.00 37.93
CA ILE A 320 4.62 23.66 37.32
C ILE A 320 4.13 22.68 38.40
N ASP A 321 3.10 21.92 38.08
CA ASP A 321 2.75 20.74 38.83
C ASP A 321 3.79 19.62 38.59
N THR A 322 4.73 19.50 39.52
CA THR A 322 5.82 18.52 39.46
C THR A 322 5.30 17.08 39.36
N ARG A 323 4.15 16.77 39.95
CA ARG A 323 3.56 15.40 39.90
C ARG A 323 3.03 15.09 38.52
N ALA A 324 2.29 16.00 37.90
CA ALA A 324 1.77 15.84 36.54
C ALA A 324 2.93 15.69 35.53
N TRP A 325 4.00 16.47 35.75
CA TRP A 325 5.17 16.45 34.88
C TRP A 325 5.98 15.14 34.99
N THR A 326 6.26 14.70 36.20
CA THR A 326 6.89 13.38 36.45
C THR A 326 6.06 12.24 35.83
N GLY A 327 4.72 12.30 35.99
CA GLY A 327 3.80 11.35 35.39
C GLY A 327 3.90 11.30 33.85
N LEU A 328 4.03 12.46 33.20
CA LEU A 328 4.19 12.54 31.74
C LEU A 328 5.50 11.89 31.27
N ILE A 329 6.62 12.19 31.93
CA ILE A 329 7.93 11.60 31.60
C ILE A 329 7.89 10.08 31.76
N LEU A 330 7.31 9.59 32.87
CA LEU A 330 7.16 8.16 33.10
C LEU A 330 6.27 7.48 32.05
N ALA A 331 5.16 8.10 31.69
CA ALA A 331 4.27 7.57 30.64
C ALA A 331 4.99 7.46 29.29
N LEU A 332 5.76 8.49 28.89
CA LEU A 332 6.53 8.47 27.65
C LEU A 332 7.67 7.44 27.69
N THR A 333 8.30 7.26 28.85
CA THR A 333 9.34 6.25 29.05
C THR A 333 8.79 4.82 28.91
N VAL A 334 7.62 4.55 29.50
CA VAL A 334 6.93 3.28 29.36
C VAL A 334 6.51 3.03 27.90
N LEU A 335 5.96 4.04 27.23
CA LEU A 335 5.59 3.96 25.81
C LEU A 335 6.81 3.65 24.93
N ALA A 336 7.98 4.21 25.23
CA ALA A 336 9.22 3.92 24.51
C ALA A 336 9.61 2.43 24.64
N VAL A 337 9.56 1.86 25.84
CA VAL A 337 9.85 0.44 26.07
C VAL A 337 8.83 -0.46 25.39
N LEU A 338 7.54 -0.13 25.47
CA LEU A 338 6.48 -0.88 24.79
C LEU A 338 6.64 -0.86 23.28
N ALA A 339 7.04 0.28 22.71
CA ALA A 339 7.29 0.40 21.27
C ALA A 339 8.50 -0.46 20.82
N ILE A 340 9.56 -0.51 21.61
CA ILE A 340 10.72 -1.38 21.39
C ILE A 340 10.30 -2.86 21.52
N ALA A 341 9.52 -3.21 22.54
CA ALA A 341 9.04 -4.57 22.76
C ALA A 341 8.11 -5.05 21.64
N TRP A 342 7.33 -4.14 21.03
CA TRP A 342 6.47 -4.46 19.89
C TRP A 342 7.27 -4.93 18.67
N ASN A 343 8.44 -4.34 18.42
CA ASN A 343 9.32 -4.71 17.32
C ASN A 343 10.03 -6.05 17.52
N LEU A 344 10.06 -6.59 18.76
CA LEU A 344 10.59 -7.93 19.05
C LEU A 344 9.98 -9.01 18.16
N ARG A 345 8.71 -8.86 17.78
CA ARG A 345 7.98 -9.77 16.86
C ARG A 345 8.59 -9.83 15.47
N VAL A 346 9.38 -8.81 15.07
CA VAL A 346 9.98 -8.70 13.74
C VAL A 346 11.42 -9.24 13.72
N HIS A 347 12.25 -8.86 14.68
CA HIS A 347 13.67 -9.24 14.69
C HIS A 347 14.03 -10.36 15.68
N GLY A 348 13.11 -10.73 16.60
CA GLY A 348 13.29 -11.87 17.53
C GLY A 348 14.39 -11.70 18.59
N ARG A 349 15.03 -10.53 18.75
CA ARG A 349 16.16 -10.31 19.66
C ARG A 349 15.75 -9.53 20.90
N LEU A 350 16.00 -10.09 22.10
CA LEU A 350 15.64 -9.48 23.39
C LEU A 350 16.55 -8.32 23.82
N GLY A 351 17.76 -8.19 23.25
CA GLY A 351 18.75 -7.19 23.67
C GLY A 351 18.22 -5.77 23.77
N PRO A 352 17.56 -5.20 22.73
CA PRO A 352 16.99 -3.85 22.80
C PRO A 352 15.94 -3.68 23.90
N VAL A 353 15.09 -4.69 24.12
CA VAL A 353 14.04 -4.65 25.15
C VAL A 353 14.64 -4.63 26.55
N LEU A 354 15.65 -5.46 26.79
CA LEU A 354 16.35 -5.50 28.09
C LEU A 354 17.10 -4.21 28.38
N LEU A 355 17.78 -3.64 27.38
CA LEU A 355 18.47 -2.37 27.49
C LEU A 355 17.48 -1.22 27.74
N GLY A 356 16.35 -1.19 27.02
CA GLY A 356 15.29 -0.21 27.20
C GLY A 356 14.62 -0.30 28.59
N ALA A 357 14.37 -1.51 29.07
CA ALA A 357 13.82 -1.73 30.42
C ALA A 357 14.82 -1.27 31.52
N ALA A 358 16.10 -1.55 31.37
CA ALA A 358 17.13 -1.07 32.28
C ALA A 358 17.20 0.46 32.29
N GLY A 359 17.18 1.11 31.11
CA GLY A 359 17.10 2.57 30.99
C GLY A 359 15.87 3.16 31.67
N ALA A 360 14.71 2.55 31.47
CA ALA A 360 13.45 2.98 32.10
C ALA A 360 13.52 2.87 33.64
N LEU A 361 14.11 1.80 34.18
CA LEU A 361 14.28 1.64 35.61
C LEU A 361 15.23 2.69 36.21
N LEU A 362 16.29 3.09 35.50
CA LEU A 362 17.17 4.18 35.92
C LEU A 362 16.43 5.53 35.95
N VAL A 363 15.64 5.84 34.93
CA VAL A 363 14.81 7.05 34.89
C VAL A 363 13.79 7.04 36.04
N LEU A 364 13.12 5.91 36.27
CA LEU A 364 12.17 5.74 37.37
C LEU A 364 12.81 5.95 38.72
N TYR A 365 13.99 5.36 38.94
CA TYR A 365 14.75 5.51 40.17
C TYR A 365 15.17 6.97 40.42
N ALA A 366 15.67 7.65 39.35
CA ALA A 366 16.08 9.04 39.45
C ALA A 366 14.91 9.99 39.77
N LEU A 367 13.70 9.72 39.21
CA LEU A 367 12.53 10.60 39.37
C LEU A 367 11.74 10.36 40.67
N LEU A 368 11.71 9.13 41.18
CA LEU A 368 10.92 8.75 42.35
C LEU A 368 11.77 8.65 43.64
N GLY A 369 13.09 8.51 43.50
CA GLY A 369 14.04 8.46 44.61
C GLY A 369 14.68 9.83 44.91
N SER A 370 15.97 9.83 45.26
CA SER A 370 16.76 11.04 45.35
C SER A 370 17.17 11.48 43.95
N TYR A 371 16.66 12.63 43.49
CA TYR A 371 16.97 13.12 42.14
C TYR A 371 18.49 13.26 41.92
N ASP A 372 18.99 12.50 40.96
CA ASP A 372 20.37 12.59 40.45
C ASP A 372 20.34 12.64 38.90
N TRP A 373 20.71 13.81 38.37
CA TRP A 373 20.73 14.06 36.93
C TRP A 373 21.64 13.11 36.14
N ARG A 374 22.67 12.55 36.80
CA ARG A 374 23.61 11.59 36.17
C ARG A 374 22.94 10.24 35.91
N ILE A 375 22.16 9.78 36.91
CA ILE A 375 21.39 8.52 36.77
C ILE A 375 20.28 8.70 35.77
N GLU A 376 19.59 9.82 35.77
CA GLU A 376 18.56 10.14 34.79
C GLU A 376 19.10 10.21 33.38
N SER A 377 20.21 10.93 33.17
CA SER A 377 20.87 11.03 31.86
C SER A 377 21.37 9.66 31.35
N ALA A 378 21.90 8.82 32.24
CA ALA A 378 22.30 7.46 31.89
C ALA A 378 21.08 6.60 31.47
N GLY A 379 19.95 6.76 32.15
CA GLY A 379 18.68 6.10 31.82
C GLY A 379 18.19 6.50 30.43
N PHE A 380 18.16 7.79 30.10
CA PHE A 380 17.78 8.27 28.77
C PHE A 380 18.77 7.85 27.67
N ALA A 381 20.08 7.83 27.96
CA ALA A 381 21.07 7.33 27.01
C ALA A 381 20.88 5.84 26.71
N ALA A 382 20.54 5.03 27.72
CA ALA A 382 20.22 3.62 27.55
C ALA A 382 18.94 3.42 26.72
N LEU A 383 17.90 4.22 26.94
CA LEU A 383 16.64 4.20 26.16
C LEU A 383 16.88 4.56 24.68
N LEU A 384 17.64 5.62 24.41
CA LEU A 384 17.99 6.02 23.05
C LEU A 384 18.86 4.98 22.37
N GLY A 385 19.82 4.40 23.05
CA GLY A 385 20.65 3.30 22.56
C GLY A 385 19.82 2.05 22.24
N ALA A 386 18.88 1.71 23.13
CA ALA A 386 17.94 0.61 22.90
C ALA A 386 17.06 0.84 21.66
N ALA A 387 16.51 2.04 21.53
CA ALA A 387 15.67 2.42 20.40
C ALA A 387 16.47 2.45 19.07
N TRP A 388 17.73 2.91 19.10
CA TRP A 388 18.62 2.87 17.94
C TRP A 388 18.98 1.43 17.53
N LEU A 389 19.31 0.57 18.50
CA LEU A 389 19.64 -0.84 18.27
C LEU A 389 18.41 -1.58 17.73
N ASP A 390 17.24 -1.35 18.31
CA ASP A 390 15.96 -1.90 17.87
C ASP A 390 15.67 -1.54 16.41
N ARG A 391 15.80 -0.25 16.05
CA ARG A 391 15.66 0.22 14.68
C ARG A 391 16.69 -0.41 13.73
N HIS A 392 17.94 -0.57 14.17
CA HIS A 392 18.98 -1.20 13.36
C HIS A 392 18.63 -2.67 13.07
N LEU A 393 18.23 -3.42 14.11
CA LEU A 393 17.81 -4.81 14.00
C LEU A 393 16.53 -4.97 13.19
N PHE A 394 15.57 -4.05 13.35
CA PHE A 394 14.37 -4.00 12.53
C PHE A 394 14.71 -3.84 11.04
N ARG A 395 15.60 -2.90 10.71
CA ARG A 395 16.07 -2.70 9.33
C ARG A 395 16.81 -3.92 8.77
N THR A 396 17.66 -4.57 9.56
CA THR A 396 18.36 -5.79 9.12
C THR A 396 17.41 -6.96 8.94
N ALA A 397 16.42 -7.14 9.80
CA ALA A 397 15.42 -8.20 9.69
C ALA A 397 14.47 -8.01 8.50
N VAL A 398 14.18 -6.76 8.11
CA VAL A 398 13.36 -6.43 6.95
C VAL A 398 14.16 -6.47 5.64
N ASN A 399 15.50 -6.37 5.71
CA ASN A 399 16.40 -6.37 4.55
C ASN A 399 16.98 -7.77 4.23
N CYS A 400 16.73 -8.78 5.06
CA CYS A 400 16.99 -10.20 4.80
C CYS A 400 15.75 -10.89 4.25
#